data_bbf1ba152d663f91603d53816ca39eae
#
_entry.id   bbf1ba152d663f91603d53816ca39eae
#
_cell.length_a   1.000
_cell.length_b   1.000
_cell.length_c   1.000
_cell.angle_alpha   90.00
_cell.angle_beta   90.00
_cell.angle_gamma   90.00
#
_symmetry.space_group_name_H-M   'P 1'
#
loop_
_entity.id
_entity.type
_entity.pdbx_description
1 polymer ?
#
loop_
_entity_poly.entity_id
_entity_poly.type
_entity_poly.pdbx_seq_one_letter_code
_entity_poly.pdbx_strand_id
1 'polypeptide(L)'
;MATGKVEVNNLNLGQGGIPEIERHVLFIGRTDKAELQGKVTRINNMTNLDEVVADDALGQNVKAAQINGKQNWTGAIVGLAADDTWQAAVDLANLTDSFEGIAICDPVTDKTQFTDMQSKATELTSKLGRWVFFLAACPGIVAEGEGAQTWAEYETTMITLVKDVAANLVTPVPQLNGNNVGVLAGRLCDRSVTVADSPMRVATGSVLDLGDMPTDSAGKALEMSTIGTLAEARYSLPQWYADLEGIYWTDATTLEAKGGDYQYLEYVRPVHKLNRRVRIKAIRRIADRILNSTPASIELNRTYFRTDMREMSKGTEIAGITFPGEIMKPRDEDVTIQWMTKTKVVIGLMVRPHNCPKHIVATIALDLSNAADTEA
;
A
#
# COMPACT_ATOMS: atom_id res chain seq x y z
N MET A 1 -16.63 -40.04 -4.68
CA MET A 1 -15.31 -39.57 -5.05
C MET A 1 -14.72 -38.91 -3.80
N ALA A 2 -13.58 -39.39 -3.31
CA ALA A 2 -12.92 -38.75 -2.15
C ALA A 2 -12.06 -37.59 -2.67
N THR A 3 -12.38 -36.37 -2.24
CA THR A 3 -11.52 -35.22 -2.48
C THR A 3 -10.37 -35.24 -1.46
N GLY A 4 -9.14 -35.11 -1.94
CA GLY A 4 -7.99 -35.00 -1.06
C GLY A 4 -8.14 -33.77 -0.14
N LYS A 5 -8.02 -33.96 1.18
CA LYS A 5 -8.09 -32.90 2.18
C LYS A 5 -6.83 -32.97 3.03
N VAL A 6 -6.14 -31.85 3.17
CA VAL A 6 -5.01 -31.68 4.10
C VAL A 6 -5.40 -30.61 5.13
N GLU A 7 -5.41 -30.99 6.39
CA GLU A 7 -5.59 -30.06 7.50
C GLU A 7 -4.26 -30.00 8.27
N VAL A 8 -3.71 -28.81 8.42
CA VAL A 8 -2.53 -28.56 9.24
C VAL A 8 -2.95 -27.63 10.37
N ASN A 9 -3.06 -28.14 11.57
CA ASN A 9 -3.37 -27.37 12.77
C ASN A 9 -2.06 -27.02 13.48
N ASN A 10 -1.72 -25.75 13.49
CA ASN A 10 -0.61 -25.25 14.29
C ASN A 10 -1.14 -24.89 15.70
N LEU A 11 -0.83 -25.73 16.67
CA LEU A 11 -1.29 -25.60 18.05
C LEU A 11 -0.41 -24.64 18.89
N ASN A 12 0.70 -24.15 18.35
CA ASN A 12 1.63 -23.26 19.07
C ASN A 12 1.50 -21.81 18.58
N LEU A 13 0.39 -21.17 18.87
CA LEU A 13 0.10 -19.77 18.49
C LEU A 13 1.07 -18.73 19.08
N GLY A 14 1.87 -19.09 20.09
CA GLY A 14 2.81 -18.18 20.76
C GLY A 14 4.28 -18.37 20.38
N GLN A 15 4.66 -19.39 19.60
CA GLN A 15 6.05 -19.73 19.28
C GLN A 15 6.37 -19.79 17.79
N GLY A 16 5.41 -19.50 16.92
CA GLY A 16 5.60 -19.43 15.47
C GLY A 16 6.45 -18.23 15.06
N GLY A 17 7.07 -18.31 13.88
CA GLY A 17 7.67 -17.13 13.24
C GLY A 17 6.65 -16.00 13.18
N ILE A 18 7.15 -14.74 13.11
CA ILE A 18 6.26 -13.57 13.05
C ILE A 18 5.36 -13.74 11.81
N PRO A 19 4.02 -13.65 11.97
CA PRO A 19 3.12 -13.69 10.83
C PRO A 19 3.57 -12.64 9.82
N GLU A 20 3.53 -12.97 8.53
CA GLU A 20 3.76 -11.98 7.47
C GLU A 20 2.67 -10.90 7.61
N ILE A 21 3.07 -9.69 7.98
CA ILE A 21 2.15 -8.56 8.14
C ILE A 21 1.91 -7.90 6.79
N GLU A 22 2.87 -8.03 5.88
CA GLU A 22 2.77 -7.52 4.52
C GLU A 22 1.55 -8.15 3.82
N ARG A 23 0.81 -7.32 3.09
CA ARG A 23 -0.45 -7.68 2.38
C ARG A 23 -1.63 -8.01 3.29
N HIS A 24 -1.58 -7.61 4.56
CA HIS A 24 -2.72 -7.69 5.47
C HIS A 24 -3.27 -6.30 5.74
N VAL A 25 -4.48 -6.02 5.22
CA VAL A 25 -5.12 -4.70 5.25
C VAL A 25 -6.36 -4.73 6.13
N LEU A 26 -6.52 -3.68 6.94
CA LEU A 26 -7.71 -3.41 7.72
C LEU A 26 -8.64 -2.47 6.95
N PHE A 27 -9.90 -2.85 6.79
CA PHE A 27 -10.95 -2.04 6.16
C PHE A 27 -11.86 -1.46 7.23
N ILE A 28 -12.08 -0.16 7.18
CA ILE A 28 -12.91 0.58 8.13
C ILE A 28 -13.87 1.46 7.35
N GLY A 29 -15.14 1.42 7.70
CA GLY A 29 -16.18 2.26 7.11
C GLY A 29 -17.52 2.07 7.79
N ARG A 30 -18.44 2.99 7.57
CA ARG A 30 -19.81 2.89 8.08
C ARG A 30 -20.55 1.76 7.40
N THR A 31 -21.32 1.03 8.19
CA THR A 31 -22.15 -0.07 7.71
C THR A 31 -23.39 -0.23 8.57
N ASP A 32 -24.49 -0.62 7.93
CA ASP A 32 -25.74 -0.99 8.62
C ASP A 32 -25.69 -2.44 9.17
N LYS A 33 -24.62 -3.20 8.87
CA LYS A 33 -24.46 -4.57 9.36
C LYS A 33 -23.96 -4.58 10.80
N ALA A 34 -24.88 -4.71 11.75
CA ALA A 34 -24.60 -4.62 13.19
C ALA A 34 -23.53 -5.63 13.67
N GLU A 35 -23.41 -6.80 13.02
CA GLU A 35 -22.44 -7.83 13.36
C GLU A 35 -20.99 -7.42 13.09
N LEU A 36 -20.75 -6.39 12.27
CA LEU A 36 -19.43 -5.84 11.97
C LEU A 36 -19.09 -4.62 12.84
N GLN A 37 -20.10 -3.97 13.43
CA GLN A 37 -19.90 -2.74 14.20
C GLN A 37 -19.13 -3.02 15.49
N GLY A 38 -18.07 -2.24 15.72
CA GLY A 38 -17.25 -2.33 16.93
C GLY A 38 -16.54 -3.68 17.13
N LYS A 39 -16.39 -4.49 16.08
CA LYS A 39 -15.80 -5.82 16.15
C LYS A 39 -14.80 -6.04 15.00
N VAL A 40 -13.68 -6.66 15.31
CA VAL A 40 -12.69 -7.08 14.29
C VAL A 40 -13.13 -8.40 13.67
N THR A 41 -13.47 -8.39 12.40
CA THR A 41 -13.85 -9.57 11.64
C THR A 41 -12.75 -9.89 10.64
N ARG A 42 -12.06 -11.03 10.82
CA ARG A 42 -11.01 -11.49 9.89
C ARG A 42 -11.65 -12.15 8.68
N ILE A 43 -11.12 -11.84 7.51
CA ILE A 43 -11.59 -12.33 6.23
C ILE A 43 -10.41 -12.81 5.36
N ASN A 44 -10.71 -13.65 4.40
CA ASN A 44 -9.74 -14.18 3.44
C ASN A 44 -10.42 -14.48 2.09
N ASN A 45 -9.66 -15.00 1.13
CA ASN A 45 -10.17 -15.33 -0.19
C ASN A 45 -11.22 -16.46 -0.21
N MET A 46 -11.42 -17.21 0.88
CA MET A 46 -12.45 -18.24 1.03
C MET A 46 -13.72 -17.74 1.74
N THR A 47 -13.67 -16.51 2.28
CA THR A 47 -14.81 -15.92 2.98
C THR A 47 -15.90 -15.56 1.96
N ASN A 48 -17.13 -16.04 2.19
CA ASN A 48 -18.30 -15.63 1.43
C ASN A 48 -18.71 -14.20 1.86
N LEU A 49 -18.22 -13.20 1.13
CA LEU A 49 -18.44 -11.80 1.49
C LEU A 49 -19.91 -11.36 1.35
N ASP A 50 -20.70 -12.00 0.50
CA ASP A 50 -22.13 -11.67 0.38
C ASP A 50 -22.92 -11.95 1.67
N GLU A 51 -22.44 -12.86 2.50
CA GLU A 51 -23.01 -13.14 3.82
C GLU A 51 -22.46 -12.21 4.90
N VAL A 52 -21.18 -11.82 4.77
CA VAL A 52 -20.43 -11.09 5.80
C VAL A 52 -20.67 -9.58 5.74
N VAL A 53 -20.64 -8.96 4.57
CA VAL A 53 -20.75 -7.50 4.41
C VAL A 53 -22.12 -7.09 3.87
N ALA A 54 -22.51 -5.85 4.10
CA ALA A 54 -23.68 -5.22 3.46
C ALA A 54 -23.34 -4.73 2.05
N ASP A 55 -24.37 -4.32 1.31
CA ASP A 55 -24.18 -3.62 0.03
C ASP A 55 -24.06 -2.10 0.27
N ASP A 56 -22.96 -1.74 0.90
CA ASP A 56 -22.59 -0.36 1.25
C ASP A 56 -21.16 -0.08 0.78
N ALA A 57 -20.67 1.13 0.99
CA ALA A 57 -19.32 1.53 0.57
C ALA A 57 -18.22 0.64 1.18
N LEU A 58 -18.37 0.22 2.44
CA LEU A 58 -17.42 -0.70 3.07
C LEU A 58 -17.45 -2.06 2.38
N GLY A 59 -18.63 -2.64 2.17
CA GLY A 59 -18.79 -3.94 1.53
C GLY A 59 -18.29 -3.98 0.09
N GLN A 60 -18.59 -2.95 -0.70
CA GLN A 60 -18.11 -2.82 -2.08
C GLN A 60 -16.58 -2.76 -2.15
N ASN A 61 -15.94 -1.98 -1.28
CA ASN A 61 -14.48 -1.92 -1.21
C ASN A 61 -13.85 -3.25 -0.75
N VAL A 62 -14.44 -3.94 0.21
CA VAL A 62 -13.93 -5.25 0.69
C VAL A 62 -14.04 -6.32 -0.40
N LYS A 63 -15.16 -6.38 -1.12
CA LYS A 63 -15.36 -7.29 -2.26
C LYS A 63 -14.34 -7.05 -3.36
N ALA A 64 -14.16 -5.79 -3.75
CA ALA A 64 -13.16 -5.40 -4.75
C ALA A 64 -11.73 -5.77 -4.31
N ALA A 65 -11.42 -5.63 -3.04
CA ALA A 65 -10.11 -6.02 -2.49
C ALA A 65 -9.89 -7.53 -2.54
N GLN A 66 -10.90 -8.35 -2.23
CA GLN A 66 -10.80 -9.80 -2.34
C GLN A 66 -10.53 -10.24 -3.79
N ILE A 67 -11.25 -9.67 -4.75
CA ILE A 67 -11.11 -9.99 -6.18
C ILE A 67 -9.70 -9.63 -6.69
N ASN A 68 -9.23 -8.43 -6.40
CA ASN A 68 -7.92 -7.94 -6.87
C ASN A 68 -6.74 -8.50 -6.06
N GLY A 69 -6.95 -8.94 -4.82
CA GLY A 69 -5.95 -9.58 -3.98
C GLY A 69 -5.63 -11.02 -4.36
N LYS A 70 -6.52 -11.66 -5.13
CA LYS A 70 -6.36 -13.00 -5.70
C LYS A 70 -6.11 -14.08 -4.64
N GLN A 71 -5.25 -15.06 -4.97
CA GLN A 71 -4.95 -16.19 -4.08
C GLN A 71 -4.24 -15.75 -2.79
N ASN A 72 -4.62 -16.40 -1.70
CA ASN A 72 -4.05 -16.16 -0.35
C ASN A 72 -4.21 -14.72 0.16
N TRP A 73 -5.20 -13.98 -0.38
CA TRP A 73 -5.57 -12.69 0.17
C TRP A 73 -6.15 -12.82 1.59
N THR A 74 -5.78 -11.89 2.44
CA THR A 74 -6.30 -11.80 3.81
C THR A 74 -6.50 -10.34 4.20
N GLY A 75 -7.53 -10.09 4.99
CA GLY A 75 -7.82 -8.78 5.53
C GLY A 75 -8.62 -8.86 6.82
N ALA A 76 -8.95 -7.72 7.37
CA ALA A 76 -9.89 -7.60 8.47
C ALA A 76 -10.83 -6.42 8.23
N ILE A 77 -12.00 -6.49 8.83
CA ILE A 77 -13.04 -5.46 8.74
C ILE A 77 -13.38 -4.98 10.16
N VAL A 78 -13.58 -3.67 10.30
CA VAL A 78 -14.29 -3.07 11.42
C VAL A 78 -15.34 -2.13 10.86
N GLY A 79 -16.60 -2.49 11.05
CA GLY A 79 -17.74 -1.61 10.74
C GLY A 79 -17.86 -0.50 11.77
N LEU A 80 -18.28 0.66 11.31
CA LEU A 80 -18.60 1.83 12.15
C LEU A 80 -20.12 2.00 12.23
N ALA A 81 -20.66 2.20 13.43
CA ALA A 81 -21.97 2.76 13.63
C ALA A 81 -21.95 4.28 13.33
N ALA A 82 -23.12 4.93 13.32
CA ALA A 82 -23.25 6.34 12.94
C ALA A 82 -22.33 7.28 13.76
N ASP A 83 -22.21 7.03 15.06
CA ASP A 83 -21.46 7.87 16.00
C ASP A 83 -20.02 7.38 16.26
N ASP A 84 -19.61 6.26 15.64
CA ASP A 84 -18.27 5.70 15.82
C ASP A 84 -17.21 6.49 15.04
N THR A 85 -15.99 6.44 15.57
CA THR A 85 -14.83 7.06 14.92
C THR A 85 -13.89 6.01 14.37
N TRP A 86 -13.30 6.26 13.20
CA TRP A 86 -12.32 5.37 12.62
C TRP A 86 -11.06 5.20 13.49
N GLN A 87 -10.71 6.21 14.29
CA GLN A 87 -9.58 6.15 15.23
C GLN A 87 -9.78 5.07 16.29
N ALA A 88 -10.99 5.00 16.88
CA ALA A 88 -11.32 3.98 17.86
C ALA A 88 -11.30 2.57 17.22
N ALA A 89 -11.78 2.43 15.99
CA ALA A 89 -11.73 1.17 15.25
C ALA A 89 -10.28 0.72 14.97
N VAL A 90 -9.39 1.65 14.62
CA VAL A 90 -7.95 1.37 14.47
C VAL A 90 -7.34 0.89 15.78
N ASP A 91 -7.65 1.54 16.90
CA ASP A 91 -7.16 1.12 18.22
C ASP A 91 -7.64 -0.28 18.58
N LEU A 92 -8.94 -0.53 18.42
CA LEU A 92 -9.55 -1.84 18.67
C LEU A 92 -8.88 -2.94 17.85
N ALA A 93 -8.71 -2.74 16.54
CA ALA A 93 -8.10 -3.72 15.66
C ALA A 93 -6.65 -3.99 16.04
N ASN A 94 -5.93 -2.95 16.44
CA ASN A 94 -4.53 -3.06 16.84
C ASN A 94 -4.30 -3.70 18.23
N LEU A 95 -5.34 -4.00 19.00
CA LEU A 95 -5.22 -4.82 20.22
C LEU A 95 -4.95 -6.29 19.89
N THR A 96 -5.52 -6.79 18.80
CA THR A 96 -5.50 -8.23 18.47
C THR A 96 -4.63 -8.57 17.27
N ASP A 97 -4.52 -7.66 16.29
CA ASP A 97 -3.84 -7.90 15.02
C ASP A 97 -2.82 -6.83 14.68
N SER A 98 -1.98 -7.12 13.68
CA SER A 98 -1.06 -6.16 13.08
C SER A 98 -1.34 -6.06 11.59
N PHE A 99 -1.34 -4.86 11.05
CA PHE A 99 -1.68 -4.57 9.67
C PHE A 99 -0.53 -3.88 8.94
N GLU A 100 -0.42 -4.10 7.64
CA GLU A 100 0.47 -3.32 6.78
C GLU A 100 -0.18 -2.00 6.38
N GLY A 101 -1.46 -2.04 6.04
CA GLY A 101 -2.23 -0.89 5.60
C GLY A 101 -3.61 -0.83 6.26
N ILE A 102 -4.18 0.36 6.29
CA ILE A 102 -5.52 0.65 6.79
C ILE A 102 -6.27 1.40 5.69
N ALA A 103 -7.36 0.81 5.21
CA ALA A 103 -8.25 1.38 4.21
C ALA A 103 -9.45 2.04 4.91
N ILE A 104 -9.56 3.35 4.83
CA ILE A 104 -10.73 4.11 5.27
C ILE A 104 -11.67 4.23 4.08
N CYS A 105 -12.82 3.55 4.16
CA CYS A 105 -13.79 3.46 3.06
C CYS A 105 -14.79 4.63 3.04
N ASP A 106 -14.96 5.32 4.17
CA ASP A 106 -15.75 6.54 4.22
C ASP A 106 -14.99 7.70 3.56
N PRO A 107 -15.62 8.48 2.65
CA PRO A 107 -14.94 9.54 1.95
C PRO A 107 -14.44 10.66 2.86
N VAL A 108 -13.19 11.04 2.69
CA VAL A 108 -12.55 12.19 3.34
C VAL A 108 -13.06 13.48 2.68
N THR A 109 -13.70 14.33 3.46
CA THR A 109 -14.27 15.61 2.99
C THR A 109 -13.50 16.83 3.48
N ASP A 110 -12.60 16.65 4.44
CA ASP A 110 -11.78 17.72 5.00
C ASP A 110 -10.31 17.29 5.07
N LYS A 111 -9.41 18.20 4.71
CA LYS A 111 -7.97 17.96 4.66
C LYS A 111 -7.34 17.61 6.02
N THR A 112 -7.97 18.01 7.13
CA THR A 112 -7.49 17.66 8.49
C THR A 112 -7.55 16.15 8.72
N GLN A 113 -8.48 15.44 8.10
CA GLN A 113 -8.60 13.99 8.22
C GLN A 113 -7.34 13.26 7.70
N PHE A 114 -6.67 13.79 6.66
CA PHE A 114 -5.39 13.23 6.19
C PHE A 114 -4.27 13.42 7.21
N THR A 115 -4.23 14.58 7.87
CA THR A 115 -3.23 14.84 8.91
C THR A 115 -3.51 14.02 10.17
N ASP A 116 -4.76 13.73 10.46
CA ASP A 116 -5.16 12.83 11.56
C ASP A 116 -4.73 11.39 11.27
N MET A 117 -4.89 10.90 10.03
CA MET A 117 -4.40 9.59 9.61
C MET A 117 -2.87 9.50 9.73
N GLN A 118 -2.15 10.54 9.29
CA GLN A 118 -0.70 10.63 9.46
C GLN A 118 -0.30 10.59 10.95
N SER A 119 -0.99 11.35 11.78
CA SER A 119 -0.77 11.40 13.22
C SER A 119 -1.03 10.04 13.87
N LYS A 120 -2.09 9.35 13.44
CA LYS A 120 -2.45 8.01 13.92
C LYS A 120 -1.39 6.96 13.52
N ALA A 121 -0.88 7.00 12.29
CA ALA A 121 0.22 6.13 11.87
C ALA A 121 1.47 6.34 12.71
N THR A 122 1.80 7.59 13.00
CA THR A 122 2.94 7.96 13.86
C THR A 122 2.72 7.50 15.30
N GLU A 123 1.50 7.63 15.82
CA GLU A 123 1.10 7.14 17.14
C GLU A 123 1.27 5.61 17.25
N LEU A 124 0.77 4.84 16.28
CA LEU A 124 0.92 3.38 16.24
C LEU A 124 2.39 2.95 16.20
N THR A 125 3.21 3.68 15.44
CA THR A 125 4.65 3.44 15.39
C THR A 125 5.31 3.71 16.76
N SER A 126 5.01 4.85 17.38
CA SER A 126 5.66 5.26 18.63
C SER A 126 5.21 4.42 19.83
N LYS A 127 3.92 4.12 19.95
CA LYS A 127 3.35 3.38 21.09
C LYS A 127 3.50 1.87 20.97
N LEU A 128 3.26 1.32 19.76
CA LEU A 128 3.18 -0.12 19.55
C LEU A 128 4.33 -0.68 18.68
N GLY A 129 5.11 0.18 18.02
CA GLY A 129 6.11 -0.22 17.04
C GLY A 129 5.46 -0.89 15.83
N ARG A 130 4.31 -0.36 15.39
CA ARG A 130 3.56 -0.82 14.22
C ARG A 130 3.63 0.23 13.12
N TRP A 131 4.23 -0.14 12.01
CA TRP A 131 4.37 0.72 10.82
C TRP A 131 3.24 0.41 9.87
N VAL A 132 2.35 1.38 9.66
CA VAL A 132 1.19 1.28 8.78
C VAL A 132 1.16 2.44 7.80
N PHE A 133 0.47 2.27 6.68
CA PHE A 133 0.04 3.34 5.79
C PHE A 133 -1.49 3.36 5.71
N PHE A 134 -2.05 4.48 5.28
CA PHE A 134 -3.48 4.64 5.07
C PHE A 134 -3.81 4.76 3.58
N LEU A 135 -4.88 4.10 3.17
CA LEU A 135 -5.59 4.34 1.92
C LEU A 135 -6.87 5.11 2.28
N ALA A 136 -6.96 6.35 1.85
CA ALA A 136 -8.05 7.24 2.22
C ALA A 136 -9.02 7.38 1.05
N ALA A 137 -10.25 6.90 1.19
CA ALA A 137 -11.30 7.18 0.23
C ALA A 137 -11.50 8.69 0.14
N CYS A 138 -11.59 9.21 -1.08
CA CYS A 138 -11.97 10.60 -1.35
C CYS A 138 -13.28 10.60 -2.14
N PRO A 139 -14.05 11.69 -2.12
CA PRO A 139 -15.32 11.76 -2.83
C PRO A 139 -15.18 11.36 -4.31
N GLY A 140 -16.13 10.59 -4.82
CA GLY A 140 -16.31 10.37 -6.25
C GLY A 140 -17.02 11.58 -6.91
N ILE A 141 -17.07 11.58 -8.23
CA ILE A 141 -17.85 12.60 -8.96
C ILE A 141 -19.35 12.33 -8.76
N VAL A 142 -20.12 13.40 -8.61
CA VAL A 142 -21.58 13.35 -8.57
C VAL A 142 -22.10 13.79 -9.94
N ALA A 143 -22.71 12.85 -10.68
CA ALA A 143 -23.23 13.12 -12.02
C ALA A 143 -24.62 13.75 -11.99
N GLU A 144 -25.46 13.43 -10.99
CA GLU A 144 -26.86 13.84 -10.93
C GLU A 144 -27.27 14.31 -9.53
N GLY A 145 -28.28 15.15 -9.46
CA GLY A 145 -28.87 15.60 -8.19
C GLY A 145 -28.09 16.72 -7.52
N GLU A 146 -28.25 16.84 -6.21
CA GLU A 146 -27.59 17.87 -5.42
C GLU A 146 -26.07 17.61 -5.37
N GLY A 147 -25.29 18.64 -5.70
CA GLY A 147 -23.83 18.53 -5.77
C GLY A 147 -23.29 17.99 -7.08
N ALA A 148 -24.13 17.85 -8.13
CA ALA A 148 -23.70 17.43 -9.45
C ALA A 148 -22.61 18.38 -10.00
N GLN A 149 -21.53 17.81 -10.55
CA GLN A 149 -20.32 18.51 -10.96
C GLN A 149 -19.89 18.09 -12.36
N THR A 150 -19.33 19.04 -13.09
CA THR A 150 -18.50 18.76 -14.28
C THR A 150 -17.12 18.28 -13.85
N TRP A 151 -16.38 17.63 -14.75
CA TRP A 151 -14.99 17.20 -14.46
C TRP A 151 -14.09 18.36 -14.03
N ALA A 152 -14.24 19.54 -14.62
CA ALA A 152 -13.43 20.72 -14.24
C ALA A 152 -13.71 21.22 -12.82
N GLU A 153 -14.98 21.19 -12.39
CA GLU A 153 -15.37 21.55 -11.02
C GLU A 153 -14.89 20.49 -10.03
N TYR A 154 -15.01 19.20 -10.38
CA TYR A 154 -14.51 18.09 -9.60
C TYR A 154 -12.98 18.16 -9.41
N GLU A 155 -12.20 18.37 -10.48
CA GLU A 155 -10.76 18.58 -10.42
C GLU A 155 -10.38 19.71 -9.46
N THR A 156 -11.07 20.85 -9.55
CA THR A 156 -10.84 22.02 -8.68
C THR A 156 -11.10 21.68 -7.22
N THR A 157 -12.19 20.96 -6.94
CA THR A 157 -12.55 20.51 -5.58
C THR A 157 -11.49 19.56 -5.04
N MET A 158 -11.09 18.57 -5.81
CA MET A 158 -10.12 17.56 -5.40
C MET A 158 -8.71 18.16 -5.20
N ILE A 159 -8.26 19.04 -6.08
CA ILE A 159 -6.98 19.76 -5.91
C ILE A 159 -6.99 20.56 -4.61
N THR A 160 -8.11 21.23 -4.31
CA THR A 160 -8.25 22.03 -3.07
C THR A 160 -8.20 21.15 -1.81
N LEU A 161 -8.80 19.96 -1.87
CA LEU A 161 -8.85 19.02 -0.75
C LEU A 161 -7.45 18.55 -0.29
N VAL A 162 -6.51 18.34 -1.21
CA VAL A 162 -5.14 17.88 -0.90
C VAL A 162 -4.09 18.99 -0.89
N LYS A 163 -4.52 20.23 -1.16
CA LYS A 163 -3.61 21.38 -1.20
C LYS A 163 -2.97 21.62 0.16
N ASP A 164 -1.64 21.78 0.18
CA ASP A 164 -0.83 22.05 1.36
C ASP A 164 -0.87 20.94 2.44
N VAL A 165 -1.38 19.74 2.09
CA VAL A 165 -1.31 18.57 2.97
C VAL A 165 0.06 17.92 2.84
N ALA A 166 0.67 17.60 4.00
CA ALA A 166 1.91 16.82 4.11
C ALA A 166 1.64 15.58 4.98
N ALA A 167 1.42 14.43 4.34
CA ALA A 167 1.08 13.17 4.99
C ALA A 167 1.68 11.99 4.19
N ASN A 168 2.93 11.66 4.48
CA ASN A 168 3.72 10.68 3.72
C ASN A 168 3.31 9.21 3.94
N LEU A 169 2.38 8.95 4.83
CA LEU A 169 1.81 7.62 5.09
C LEU A 169 0.33 7.52 4.66
N VAL A 170 -0.16 8.49 3.89
CA VAL A 170 -1.54 8.55 3.44
C VAL A 170 -1.59 8.65 1.92
N THR A 171 -2.30 7.73 1.28
CA THR A 171 -2.57 7.71 -0.16
C THR A 171 -4.04 8.04 -0.40
N PRO A 172 -4.36 9.18 -1.01
CA PRO A 172 -5.75 9.55 -1.31
C PRO A 172 -6.23 8.83 -2.58
N VAL A 173 -7.43 8.26 -2.51
CA VAL A 173 -8.02 7.45 -3.59
C VAL A 173 -9.43 7.95 -3.89
N PRO A 174 -9.67 8.64 -5.01
CA PRO A 174 -11.00 9.05 -5.45
C PRO A 174 -11.91 7.85 -5.69
N GLN A 175 -13.11 7.86 -5.15
CA GLN A 175 -14.10 6.79 -5.30
C GLN A 175 -14.92 6.97 -6.58
N LEU A 176 -14.23 7.02 -7.73
CA LEU A 176 -14.86 7.25 -9.04
C LEU A 176 -15.86 6.15 -9.42
N ASN A 177 -15.61 4.92 -8.97
CA ASN A 177 -16.46 3.74 -9.19
C ASN A 177 -17.06 3.21 -7.87
N GLY A 178 -16.92 3.93 -6.75
CA GLY A 178 -17.44 3.54 -5.44
C GLY A 178 -16.57 2.53 -4.67
N ASN A 179 -15.67 1.81 -5.32
CA ASN A 179 -14.87 0.73 -4.74
C ASN A 179 -13.35 0.86 -4.96
N ASN A 180 -12.89 2.02 -5.37
CA ASN A 180 -11.51 2.24 -5.82
C ASN A 180 -10.45 1.99 -4.73
N VAL A 181 -10.73 2.32 -3.46
CA VAL A 181 -9.84 2.00 -2.33
C VAL A 181 -9.66 0.49 -2.19
N GLY A 182 -10.76 -0.26 -2.34
CA GLY A 182 -10.74 -1.72 -2.30
C GLY A 182 -9.91 -2.31 -3.43
N VAL A 183 -10.09 -1.82 -4.67
CA VAL A 183 -9.31 -2.24 -5.83
C VAL A 183 -7.82 -2.01 -5.60
N LEU A 184 -7.43 -0.83 -5.14
CA LEU A 184 -6.02 -0.53 -4.82
C LEU A 184 -5.50 -1.42 -3.69
N ALA A 185 -6.25 -1.56 -2.59
CA ALA A 185 -5.86 -2.40 -1.47
C ALA A 185 -5.64 -3.86 -1.90
N GLY A 186 -6.55 -4.41 -2.72
CA GLY A 186 -6.42 -5.74 -3.30
C GLY A 186 -5.16 -5.85 -4.17
N ARG A 187 -4.94 -4.90 -5.06
CA ARG A 187 -3.76 -4.88 -5.94
C ARG A 187 -2.44 -4.82 -5.16
N LEU A 188 -2.39 -4.06 -4.06
CA LEU A 188 -1.23 -4.03 -3.16
C LEU A 188 -1.04 -5.35 -2.40
N CYS A 189 -2.10 -6.15 -2.25
CA CYS A 189 -2.06 -7.46 -1.61
C CYS A 189 -1.75 -8.61 -2.58
N ASP A 190 -1.74 -8.37 -3.89
CA ASP A 190 -1.48 -9.41 -4.90
C ASP A 190 -0.10 -10.05 -4.67
N ARG A 191 -0.10 -11.38 -4.50
CA ARG A 191 1.12 -12.17 -4.25
C ARG A 191 1.87 -12.56 -5.53
N SER A 192 1.35 -12.19 -6.70
CA SER A 192 2.06 -12.38 -7.97
C SER A 192 3.20 -11.37 -8.20
N VAL A 193 3.32 -10.39 -7.31
CA VAL A 193 4.37 -9.35 -7.33
C VAL A 193 4.98 -9.16 -5.94
N THR A 194 6.11 -8.47 -5.84
CA THR A 194 6.74 -8.16 -4.55
C THR A 194 6.09 -6.94 -3.88
N VAL A 195 6.36 -6.71 -2.61
CA VAL A 195 5.85 -5.51 -1.89
C VAL A 195 6.51 -4.22 -2.36
N ALA A 196 7.62 -4.31 -3.09
CA ALA A 196 8.33 -3.18 -3.67
C ALA A 196 7.86 -2.84 -5.09
N ASP A 197 6.94 -3.62 -5.66
CA ASP A 197 6.38 -3.32 -6.99
C ASP A 197 5.31 -2.24 -6.89
N SER A 198 5.35 -1.28 -7.82
CA SER A 198 4.32 -0.27 -7.96
C SER A 198 3.00 -0.88 -8.44
N PRO A 199 1.83 -0.44 -7.94
CA PRO A 199 0.53 -0.83 -8.49
C PRO A 199 0.37 -0.41 -9.96
N MET A 200 1.17 0.53 -10.46
CA MET A 200 1.19 0.93 -11.86
C MET A 200 1.75 -0.16 -12.80
N ARG A 201 2.44 -1.17 -12.28
CA ARG A 201 3.06 -2.22 -13.09
C ARG A 201 2.04 -2.92 -13.99
N VAL A 202 2.13 -2.65 -15.31
CA VAL A 202 1.20 -3.18 -16.31
C VAL A 202 1.27 -4.71 -16.42
N ALA A 203 2.47 -5.28 -16.33
CA ALA A 203 2.67 -6.73 -16.39
C ALA A 203 2.03 -7.52 -15.22
N THR A 204 1.50 -6.86 -14.20
CA THR A 204 0.67 -7.48 -13.15
C THR A 204 -0.72 -7.85 -13.65
N GLY A 205 -1.13 -7.29 -14.80
CA GLY A 205 -2.45 -7.42 -15.39
C GLY A 205 -3.35 -6.22 -15.08
N SER A 206 -4.52 -6.19 -15.70
CA SER A 206 -5.56 -5.20 -15.44
C SER A 206 -6.16 -5.37 -14.05
N VAL A 207 -6.78 -4.32 -13.53
CA VAL A 207 -7.63 -4.39 -12.33
C VAL A 207 -9.01 -4.95 -12.70
N LEU A 208 -9.68 -5.51 -11.72
CA LEU A 208 -10.97 -6.19 -11.90
C LEU A 208 -12.05 -5.47 -11.07
N ASP A 209 -13.30 -5.60 -11.52
CA ASP A 209 -14.48 -5.18 -10.77
C ASP A 209 -14.55 -3.68 -10.47
N LEU A 210 -14.13 -2.84 -11.43
CA LEU A 210 -14.30 -1.38 -11.31
C LEU A 210 -15.70 -0.89 -11.72
N GLY A 211 -16.50 -1.73 -12.41
CA GLY A 211 -17.78 -1.31 -12.94
C GLY A 211 -17.67 -0.38 -14.15
N ASP A 212 -18.74 0.40 -14.38
CA ASP A 212 -18.86 1.26 -15.57
C ASP A 212 -17.95 2.51 -15.47
N MET A 213 -17.66 3.08 -16.66
CA MET A 213 -16.91 4.33 -16.76
C MET A 213 -17.70 5.48 -16.13
N PRO A 214 -17.18 6.21 -15.15
CA PRO A 214 -17.89 7.32 -14.55
C PRO A 214 -18.10 8.48 -15.53
N THR A 215 -19.22 9.17 -15.37
CA THR A 215 -19.60 10.35 -16.17
C THR A 215 -19.80 11.54 -15.25
N ASP A 216 -19.66 12.76 -15.79
CA ASP A 216 -19.95 14.00 -15.09
C ASP A 216 -21.41 14.46 -15.28
N SER A 217 -21.77 15.60 -14.71
CA SER A 217 -23.11 16.18 -14.80
C SER A 217 -23.55 16.59 -16.23
N ALA A 218 -22.60 16.71 -17.16
CA ALA A 218 -22.87 16.94 -18.57
C ALA A 218 -22.94 15.63 -19.39
N GLY A 219 -22.86 14.45 -18.73
CA GLY A 219 -22.81 13.15 -19.39
C GLY A 219 -21.48 12.85 -20.06
N LYS A 220 -20.42 13.62 -19.78
CA LYS A 220 -19.09 13.40 -20.34
C LYS A 220 -18.37 12.32 -19.55
N ALA A 221 -17.87 11.29 -20.24
CA ALA A 221 -17.08 10.22 -19.62
C ALA A 221 -15.73 10.73 -19.10
N LEU A 222 -15.17 10.04 -18.13
CA LEU A 222 -13.81 10.29 -17.62
C LEU A 222 -12.78 10.23 -18.75
N GLU A 223 -11.90 11.21 -18.81
CA GLU A 223 -10.82 11.30 -19.80
C GLU A 223 -9.44 11.18 -19.17
N MET A 224 -8.44 10.77 -19.97
CA MET A 224 -7.04 10.67 -19.52
C MET A 224 -6.46 12.02 -19.07
N SER A 225 -6.96 13.14 -19.59
CA SER A 225 -6.59 14.50 -19.15
C SER A 225 -6.94 14.73 -17.68
N THR A 226 -8.16 14.37 -17.29
CA THR A 226 -8.64 14.45 -15.89
C THR A 226 -7.83 13.52 -14.97
N ILE A 227 -7.55 12.29 -15.44
CA ILE A 227 -6.68 11.35 -14.71
C ILE A 227 -5.30 11.97 -14.50
N GLY A 228 -4.71 12.58 -15.53
CA GLY A 228 -3.43 13.27 -15.44
C GLY A 228 -3.44 14.41 -14.41
N THR A 229 -4.44 15.27 -14.44
CA THR A 229 -4.61 16.38 -13.48
C THR A 229 -4.72 15.88 -12.04
N LEU A 230 -5.53 14.84 -11.79
CA LEU A 230 -5.69 14.26 -10.47
C LEU A 230 -4.42 13.54 -9.99
N ALA A 231 -3.72 12.84 -10.88
CA ALA A 231 -2.45 12.18 -10.56
C ALA A 231 -1.35 13.21 -10.20
N GLU A 232 -1.28 14.34 -10.91
CA GLU A 232 -0.38 15.46 -10.57
C GLU A 232 -0.72 16.08 -9.20
N ALA A 233 -1.99 16.05 -8.82
CA ALA A 233 -2.46 16.43 -7.49
C ALA A 233 -2.21 15.34 -6.43
N ARG A 234 -1.49 14.27 -6.76
CA ARG A 234 -1.10 13.15 -5.86
C ARG A 234 -2.22 12.17 -5.53
N TYR A 235 -3.26 12.09 -6.34
CA TYR A 235 -4.28 11.06 -6.24
C TYR A 235 -3.84 9.75 -6.90
N SER A 236 -4.27 8.64 -6.33
CA SER A 236 -4.06 7.29 -6.85
C SER A 236 -5.39 6.78 -7.42
N LEU A 237 -5.44 6.47 -8.72
CA LEU A 237 -6.70 6.23 -9.43
C LEU A 237 -6.53 5.26 -10.62
N PRO A 238 -7.63 4.72 -11.18
CA PRO A 238 -7.59 3.90 -12.39
C PRO A 238 -7.10 4.70 -13.60
N GLN A 239 -6.42 4.02 -14.52
CA GLN A 239 -6.01 4.54 -15.82
C GLN A 239 -6.08 3.45 -16.89
N TRP A 240 -6.03 3.85 -18.15
CA TRP A 240 -5.93 2.94 -19.29
C TRP A 240 -4.92 3.44 -20.31
N TYR A 241 -4.57 2.60 -21.25
CA TYR A 241 -3.68 2.92 -22.35
C TYR A 241 -4.39 2.66 -23.67
N ALA A 242 -4.21 3.56 -24.65
CA ALA A 242 -4.70 3.31 -26.01
C ALA A 242 -4.06 2.00 -26.53
N ASP A 243 -4.83 1.24 -27.27
CA ASP A 243 -4.42 -0.03 -27.92
C ASP A 243 -3.99 -1.16 -26.92
N LEU A 244 -4.20 -0.97 -25.63
CA LEU A 244 -4.00 -2.02 -24.62
C LEU A 244 -5.30 -2.25 -23.85
N GLU A 245 -5.84 -3.46 -23.98
CA GLU A 245 -7.10 -3.82 -23.32
C GLU A 245 -6.97 -3.84 -21.80
N GLY A 246 -8.01 -3.38 -21.12
CA GLY A 246 -8.14 -3.39 -19.67
C GLY A 246 -7.89 -2.05 -19.00
N ILE A 247 -8.27 -1.98 -17.73
CA ILE A 247 -8.01 -0.83 -16.86
C ILE A 247 -6.87 -1.21 -15.93
N TYR A 248 -5.96 -0.29 -15.77
CA TYR A 248 -4.78 -0.42 -14.94
C TYR A 248 -4.85 0.59 -13.79
N TRP A 249 -3.77 0.78 -13.08
CA TRP A 249 -3.71 1.73 -11.97
C TRP A 249 -2.60 2.75 -12.21
N THR A 250 -2.82 3.99 -11.77
CA THR A 250 -1.74 4.97 -11.63
C THR A 250 -0.85 4.57 -10.46
N ASP A 251 0.07 5.40 -10.07
CA ASP A 251 0.91 5.12 -8.91
C ASP A 251 0.14 5.23 -7.60
N ALA A 252 0.57 4.50 -6.57
CA ALA A 252 0.11 4.71 -5.20
C ALA A 252 0.90 5.86 -4.57
N THR A 253 0.56 7.07 -4.98
CA THR A 253 1.19 8.31 -4.54
C THR A 253 0.73 8.65 -3.13
N THR A 254 1.65 9.03 -2.26
CA THR A 254 1.32 9.55 -0.92
C THR A 254 1.15 11.07 -0.94
N LEU A 255 0.61 11.63 0.13
CA LEU A 255 0.56 13.07 0.35
C LEU A 255 1.88 13.62 0.93
N GLU A 256 3.02 12.99 0.63
CA GLU A 256 4.35 13.52 0.96
C GLU A 256 4.56 14.89 0.33
N ALA A 257 5.31 15.76 1.02
CA ALA A 257 5.74 17.02 0.46
C ALA A 257 6.51 16.79 -0.86
N LYS A 258 6.30 17.65 -1.85
CA LYS A 258 6.95 17.52 -3.16
C LYS A 258 8.47 17.52 -3.01
N GLY A 259 9.12 16.46 -3.47
CA GLY A 259 10.57 16.26 -3.34
C GLY A 259 11.00 15.49 -2.08
N GLY A 260 10.07 15.04 -1.25
CA GLY A 260 10.36 14.13 -0.13
C GLY A 260 10.63 12.69 -0.59
N ASP A 261 11.13 11.86 0.33
CA ASP A 261 11.61 10.50 0.01
C ASP A 261 10.47 9.47 -0.09
N TYR A 262 9.34 9.70 0.58
CA TYR A 262 8.24 8.74 0.70
C TYR A 262 7.06 9.07 -0.20
N GLN A 263 7.30 9.53 -1.43
CA GLN A 263 6.24 9.92 -2.37
C GLN A 263 5.38 8.76 -2.88
N TYR A 264 5.86 7.53 -2.75
CA TYR A 264 5.20 6.32 -3.29
C TYR A 264 5.19 5.19 -2.28
N LEU A 265 4.09 4.42 -2.23
CA LEU A 265 3.99 3.27 -1.32
C LEU A 265 5.03 2.18 -1.60
N GLU A 266 5.52 2.06 -2.82
CA GLU A 266 6.60 1.13 -3.18
C GLU A 266 7.93 1.45 -2.46
N TYR A 267 8.12 2.69 -1.97
CA TYR A 267 9.25 3.06 -1.11
C TYR A 267 8.92 2.89 0.38
N VAL A 268 7.69 3.23 0.77
CA VAL A 268 7.21 3.12 2.16
C VAL A 268 7.20 1.65 2.61
N ARG A 269 6.64 0.75 1.81
CA ARG A 269 6.40 -0.65 2.18
C ARG A 269 7.67 -1.45 2.49
N PRO A 270 8.74 -1.43 1.66
CA PRO A 270 10.00 -2.10 1.99
C PRO A 270 10.66 -1.54 3.25
N VAL A 271 10.59 -0.23 3.48
CA VAL A 271 11.12 0.40 4.70
C VAL A 271 10.34 -0.07 5.92
N HIS A 272 9.01 -0.10 5.86
CA HIS A 272 8.16 -0.60 6.92
C HIS A 272 8.43 -2.09 7.22
N LYS A 273 8.61 -2.91 6.19
CA LYS A 273 8.99 -4.33 6.31
C LYS A 273 10.33 -4.48 7.05
N LEU A 274 11.34 -3.71 6.64
CA LEU A 274 12.64 -3.73 7.30
C LEU A 274 12.53 -3.27 8.76
N ASN A 275 11.79 -2.19 9.04
CA ASN A 275 11.58 -1.68 10.39
C ASN A 275 10.98 -2.73 11.32
N ARG A 276 9.97 -3.48 10.86
CA ARG A 276 9.36 -4.59 11.63
C ARG A 276 10.39 -5.68 11.98
N ARG A 277 11.20 -6.09 11.01
CA ARG A 277 12.25 -7.11 11.20
C ARG A 277 13.35 -6.65 12.16
N VAL A 278 13.86 -5.44 11.91
CA VAL A 278 14.93 -4.85 12.73
C VAL A 278 14.47 -4.62 14.16
N ARG A 279 13.24 -4.17 14.38
CA ARG A 279 12.69 -3.99 15.73
C ARG A 279 12.78 -5.27 16.56
N ILE A 280 12.44 -6.39 16.00
CA ILE A 280 12.49 -7.67 16.71
C ILE A 280 13.92 -8.09 17.02
N LYS A 281 14.83 -7.89 16.07
CA LYS A 281 16.26 -8.11 16.30
C LYS A 281 16.80 -7.21 17.40
N ALA A 282 16.39 -5.92 17.40
CA ALA A 282 16.79 -4.97 18.43
C ALA A 282 16.25 -5.36 19.83
N ILE A 283 15.00 -5.82 19.93
CA ILE A 283 14.43 -6.32 21.19
C ILE A 283 15.26 -7.48 21.73
N ARG A 284 15.70 -8.42 20.88
CA ARG A 284 16.56 -9.55 21.28
C ARG A 284 17.95 -9.13 21.77
N ARG A 285 18.37 -7.88 21.52
CA ARG A 285 19.64 -7.31 21.97
C ARG A 285 19.51 -6.43 23.23
N ILE A 286 18.32 -6.26 23.76
CA ILE A 286 18.13 -5.51 25.00
C ILE A 286 18.83 -6.26 26.14
N ALA A 287 19.70 -5.56 26.88
CA ALA A 287 20.52 -6.08 27.99
C ALA A 287 21.48 -7.24 27.62
N ASP A 288 21.66 -7.50 26.31
CA ASP A 288 22.61 -8.52 25.84
C ASP A 288 24.02 -7.92 25.70
N ARG A 289 24.99 -8.45 26.43
CA ARG A 289 26.39 -8.00 26.39
C ARG A 289 27.12 -8.29 25.07
N ILE A 290 26.54 -9.07 24.18
CA ILE A 290 27.04 -9.24 22.79
C ILE A 290 27.00 -7.92 22.03
N LEU A 291 26.04 -7.04 22.31
CA LEU A 291 26.01 -5.67 21.82
C LEU A 291 26.67 -4.75 22.86
N ASN A 292 27.93 -4.42 22.65
CA ASN A 292 28.72 -3.51 23.49
C ASN A 292 29.52 -2.50 22.61
N SER A 293 30.20 -1.56 23.25
CA SER A 293 30.90 -0.47 22.58
C SER A 293 32.27 -0.82 22.01
N THR A 294 32.72 -2.08 22.09
CA THR A 294 34.01 -2.48 21.49
C THR A 294 33.90 -2.53 19.96
N PRO A 295 34.96 -2.21 19.22
CA PRO A 295 34.95 -2.27 17.75
C PRO A 295 34.52 -3.63 17.20
N ALA A 296 34.98 -4.72 17.80
CA ALA A 296 34.62 -6.07 17.39
C ALA A 296 33.11 -6.36 17.56
N SER A 297 32.51 -5.92 18.69
CA SER A 297 31.08 -6.07 18.93
C SER A 297 30.24 -5.21 17.95
N ILE A 298 30.67 -4.00 17.67
CA ILE A 298 30.01 -3.11 16.71
C ILE A 298 29.98 -3.78 15.34
N GLU A 299 31.09 -4.34 14.87
CA GLU A 299 31.15 -4.97 13.53
C GLU A 299 30.34 -6.27 13.45
N LEU A 300 30.36 -7.07 14.51
CA LEU A 300 29.51 -8.25 14.64
C LEU A 300 28.02 -7.88 14.53
N ASN A 301 27.59 -6.85 15.26
CA ASN A 301 26.19 -6.43 15.28
C ASN A 301 25.79 -5.64 14.00
N ARG A 302 26.69 -4.94 13.34
CA ARG A 302 26.47 -4.41 11.99
C ARG A 302 26.10 -5.56 11.04
N THR A 303 26.86 -6.64 11.05
CA THR A 303 26.57 -7.82 10.24
C THR A 303 25.23 -8.44 10.61
N TYR A 304 24.92 -8.55 11.91
CA TYR A 304 23.64 -9.09 12.41
C TYR A 304 22.44 -8.30 11.90
N PHE A 305 22.44 -6.97 11.98
CA PHE A 305 21.34 -6.13 11.50
C PHE A 305 21.28 -6.07 9.96
N ARG A 306 22.42 -6.16 9.27
CA ARG A 306 22.48 -6.19 7.80
C ARG A 306 21.86 -7.45 7.18
N THR A 307 21.73 -8.54 7.93
CA THR A 307 21.21 -9.81 7.40
C THR A 307 19.84 -9.65 6.75
N ASP A 308 18.89 -8.91 7.39
CA ASP A 308 17.56 -8.69 6.83
C ASP A 308 17.60 -7.89 5.53
N MET A 309 18.47 -6.89 5.45
CA MET A 309 18.67 -6.12 4.22
C MET A 309 19.24 -7.01 3.09
N ARG A 310 20.18 -7.91 3.42
CA ARG A 310 20.72 -8.88 2.45
C ARG A 310 19.64 -9.85 1.96
N GLU A 311 18.76 -10.29 2.83
CA GLU A 311 17.65 -11.16 2.44
C GLU A 311 16.66 -10.44 1.54
N MET A 312 16.28 -9.21 1.88
CA MET A 312 15.38 -8.39 1.06
C MET A 312 16.01 -7.96 -0.28
N SER A 313 17.34 -7.96 -0.39
CA SER A 313 18.03 -7.62 -1.64
C SER A 313 18.20 -8.81 -2.60
N LYS A 314 17.80 -10.01 -2.22
CA LYS A 314 17.83 -11.17 -3.12
C LYS A 314 16.67 -11.11 -4.10
N GLY A 315 16.96 -11.40 -5.37
CA GLY A 315 15.91 -11.61 -6.35
C GLY A 315 15.01 -12.79 -5.96
N THR A 316 13.77 -12.71 -6.34
CA THR A 316 12.74 -13.72 -6.07
C THR A 316 12.09 -14.13 -7.38
N GLU A 317 11.79 -15.42 -7.54
CA GLU A 317 10.98 -15.92 -8.66
C GLU A 317 9.55 -16.19 -8.17
N ILE A 318 8.58 -15.60 -8.85
CA ILE A 318 7.15 -15.79 -8.57
C ILE A 318 6.49 -16.18 -9.88
N ALA A 319 5.87 -17.37 -9.93
CA ALA A 319 5.17 -17.89 -11.10
C ALA A 319 6.01 -17.82 -12.40
N GLY A 320 7.30 -18.13 -12.32
CA GLY A 320 8.21 -18.12 -13.46
C GLY A 320 8.72 -16.73 -13.87
N ILE A 321 8.35 -15.67 -13.15
CA ILE A 321 8.83 -14.32 -13.37
C ILE A 321 9.88 -13.99 -12.31
N THR A 322 11.06 -13.59 -12.74
CA THR A 322 12.14 -13.13 -11.83
C THR A 322 11.94 -11.67 -11.49
N PHE A 323 11.87 -11.37 -10.20
CA PHE A 323 11.82 -10.02 -9.66
C PHE A 323 13.19 -9.66 -9.06
N PRO A 324 13.64 -8.41 -9.17
CA PRO A 324 14.76 -7.92 -8.40
C PRO A 324 14.43 -7.98 -6.90
N GLY A 325 15.45 -7.86 -6.05
CA GLY A 325 15.20 -7.73 -4.61
C GLY A 325 14.30 -6.52 -4.29
N GLU A 326 13.63 -6.57 -3.16
CA GLU A 326 12.78 -5.47 -2.70
C GLU A 326 13.59 -4.18 -2.43
N ILE A 327 14.88 -4.32 -2.18
CA ILE A 327 15.84 -3.23 -2.01
C ILE A 327 17.15 -3.57 -2.73
N MET A 328 17.96 -2.57 -3.03
CA MET A 328 19.33 -2.79 -3.53
C MET A 328 20.20 -3.48 -2.48
N LYS A 329 21.24 -4.18 -2.93
CA LYS A 329 22.21 -4.83 -2.05
C LYS A 329 22.82 -3.80 -1.08
N PRO A 330 22.76 -4.06 0.25
CA PRO A 330 23.30 -3.14 1.23
C PRO A 330 24.84 -3.07 1.15
N ARG A 331 25.37 -1.88 1.33
CA ARG A 331 26.78 -1.59 1.49
C ARG A 331 27.20 -1.72 2.95
N ASP A 332 28.49 -1.67 3.22
CA ASP A 332 28.99 -1.81 4.58
C ASP A 332 28.64 -0.59 5.45
N GLU A 333 28.63 0.60 4.86
CA GLU A 333 28.29 1.86 5.52
C GLU A 333 26.77 2.03 5.78
N ASP A 334 25.90 1.23 5.18
CA ASP A 334 24.44 1.36 5.31
C ASP A 334 23.91 0.98 6.68
N VAL A 335 24.71 0.33 7.51
CA VAL A 335 24.37 0.03 8.90
C VAL A 335 25.34 0.74 9.82
N THR A 336 24.84 1.66 10.61
CA THR A 336 25.62 2.40 11.61
C THR A 336 25.17 2.01 13.02
N ILE A 337 26.14 1.91 13.94
CA ILE A 337 25.88 1.64 15.37
C ILE A 337 26.66 2.68 16.17
N GLN A 338 25.95 3.51 16.89
CA GLN A 338 26.53 4.60 17.69
C GLN A 338 26.07 4.51 19.15
N TRP A 339 27.04 4.46 20.06
CA TRP A 339 26.80 4.52 21.49
C TRP A 339 26.68 5.97 21.95
N MET A 340 25.46 6.38 22.32
CA MET A 340 25.20 7.72 22.84
C MET A 340 25.55 7.84 24.33
N THR A 341 25.33 6.76 25.07
CA THR A 341 25.69 6.62 26.49
C THR A 341 26.12 5.17 26.78
N LYS A 342 26.51 4.86 28.02
CA LYS A 342 26.83 3.48 28.42
C LYS A 342 25.65 2.49 28.29
N THR A 343 24.41 2.99 28.16
CA THR A 343 23.17 2.19 28.13
C THR A 343 22.28 2.50 26.93
N LYS A 344 22.63 3.47 26.09
CA LYS A 344 21.84 3.88 24.91
C LYS A 344 22.67 3.76 23.65
N VAL A 345 22.22 2.90 22.75
CA VAL A 345 22.78 2.73 21.40
C VAL A 345 21.75 3.14 20.35
N VAL A 346 22.20 3.75 19.28
CA VAL A 346 21.41 4.09 18.09
C VAL A 346 21.90 3.24 16.93
N ILE A 347 20.98 2.59 16.26
CA ILE A 347 21.24 1.76 15.08
C ILE A 347 20.56 2.44 13.90
N GLY A 348 21.33 2.87 12.92
CA GLY A 348 20.85 3.47 11.68
C GLY A 348 20.97 2.47 10.53
N LEU A 349 19.94 2.41 9.69
CA LEU A 349 19.93 1.61 8.47
C LEU A 349 19.53 2.50 7.29
N MET A 350 20.29 2.46 6.22
CA MET A 350 20.01 3.17 4.99
C MET A 350 19.51 2.20 3.92
N VAL A 351 18.29 2.43 3.43
CA VAL A 351 17.62 1.60 2.43
C VAL A 351 17.70 2.30 1.07
N ARG A 352 18.03 1.54 0.02
CA ARG A 352 17.98 2.03 -1.36
C ARG A 352 16.98 1.18 -2.13
N PRO A 353 15.83 1.75 -2.58
CA PRO A 353 14.93 1.06 -3.48
C PRO A 353 15.55 0.93 -4.88
N HIS A 354 15.06 -0.03 -5.66
CA HIS A 354 15.31 -0.05 -7.09
C HIS A 354 14.48 1.02 -7.79
N ASN A 355 15.05 1.66 -8.80
CA ASN A 355 14.29 2.54 -9.68
C ASN A 355 13.39 1.72 -10.60
N CYS A 356 12.15 2.18 -10.81
CA CYS A 356 11.28 1.67 -11.86
C CYS A 356 10.84 2.84 -12.77
N PRO A 357 10.84 2.64 -14.11
CA PRO A 357 10.42 3.70 -15.03
C PRO A 357 8.90 3.85 -14.96
N LYS A 358 8.43 5.06 -14.72
CA LYS A 358 7.01 5.43 -14.74
C LYS A 358 6.65 6.24 -16.01
N HIS A 359 7.66 6.78 -16.67
CA HIS A 359 7.55 7.45 -17.96
C HIS A 359 8.69 6.95 -18.86
N ILE A 360 8.33 6.40 -20.01
CA ILE A 360 9.27 5.87 -20.99
C ILE A 360 9.09 6.65 -22.28
N VAL A 361 10.18 7.25 -22.76
CA VAL A 361 10.23 7.88 -24.09
C VAL A 361 11.05 6.99 -25.01
N ALA A 362 10.42 6.46 -26.04
CA ALA A 362 11.11 5.70 -27.09
C ALA A 362 11.17 6.57 -28.37
N THR A 363 12.36 6.71 -28.93
CA THR A 363 12.59 7.42 -30.18
C THR A 363 12.99 6.43 -31.27
N ILE A 364 12.25 6.42 -32.37
CA ILE A 364 12.52 5.57 -33.53
C ILE A 364 12.92 6.51 -34.68
N ALA A 365 14.07 6.29 -35.25
CA ALA A 365 14.52 6.98 -36.47
C ALA A 365 14.49 6.02 -37.65
N LEU A 366 13.96 6.48 -38.78
CA LEU A 366 14.07 5.77 -40.04
C LEU A 366 15.46 6.09 -40.64
N ASP A 367 16.30 5.08 -40.79
CA ASP A 367 17.54 5.20 -41.53
C ASP A 367 17.29 4.79 -43.00
N LEU A 368 17.37 5.77 -43.88
CA LEU A 368 17.25 5.58 -45.33
C LEU A 368 18.62 5.58 -46.02
N SER A 369 19.72 5.59 -45.27
CA SER A 369 21.04 5.38 -45.84
C SER A 369 21.13 3.95 -46.38
N ASN A 370 20.98 3.79 -47.68
CA ASN A 370 21.08 2.51 -48.33
C ASN A 370 22.50 1.97 -48.23
N ALA A 371 22.61 0.75 -47.77
CA ALA A 371 23.87 -0.04 -47.87
C ALA A 371 24.31 -0.33 -49.33
N ALA A 372 23.64 0.27 -50.31
CA ALA A 372 23.96 0.06 -51.74
C ALA A 372 25.23 0.76 -52.23
N ASP A 373 25.84 1.64 -51.42
CA ASP A 373 27.06 2.38 -51.82
C ASP A 373 28.37 1.77 -51.30
N THR A 374 28.36 0.54 -50.80
CA THR A 374 29.55 -0.14 -50.28
C THR A 374 30.08 -1.25 -51.19
N GLU A 375 29.60 -1.38 -52.45
CA GLU A 375 30.22 -2.21 -53.47
C GLU A 375 30.63 -1.35 -54.66
N ALA A 376 31.81 -0.71 -54.58
CA ALA A 376 32.58 -0.22 -55.70
C ALA A 376 34.09 -0.41 -55.41
#